data_1c4efe8f6dd81ee1da8f7304edc02a96
#
_entry.id   1c4efe8f6dd81ee1da8f7304edc02a96
#
_cell.length_a   1.000
_cell.length_b   1.000
_cell.length_c   1.000
_cell.angle_alpha   90.00
_cell.angle_beta   90.00
_cell.angle_gamma   90.00
#
_symmetry.space_group_name_H-M   'P 1'
#
loop_
_entity.id
_entity.type
_entity.pdbx_description
1 polymer ?
#
loop_
_entity_poly.entity_id
_entity_poly.type
_entity_poly.pdbx_seq_one_letter_code
_entity_poly.pdbx_strand_id
1 'polypeptide(L)'
;TPAIKASNSSVYPVGAWDLGFTGKGVNIAVVDTGIDNEHPGLEGKYIAGYDAVCSDDALCMASLQEDDGSFDPDDQNQHGTACAGMAASNGILPNGESSNFTGSAPDADLVDVRIGTAFGAGPFENYIVEQEFYESAMDGLNWVIDNKDTAWAGVSNESFGIDIISLSWGITSHETGGSDGSDMFSQVLDEATLAGVVVSVAAGNSGSDNDGLSGMGSSSLSITVGALDDKNTIDREDDGIASYSSRGPRRD
;
A
#
# COMPACT_ATOMS: atom_id res chain seq x y z
N THR A 1 5.19 5.43 -14.88
CA THR A 1 5.92 4.15 -15.07
C THR A 1 7.23 4.28 -15.87
N PRO A 2 7.39 5.09 -16.93
CA PRO A 2 8.68 5.25 -17.63
C PRO A 2 9.79 5.81 -16.72
N ALA A 3 9.50 6.80 -15.89
CA ALA A 3 10.48 7.44 -15.01
C ALA A 3 11.08 6.45 -13.98
N ILE A 4 10.30 5.49 -13.49
CA ILE A 4 10.76 4.42 -12.59
C ILE A 4 11.30 3.19 -13.33
N LYS A 5 11.38 3.23 -14.66
CA LYS A 5 11.82 2.12 -15.53
C LYS A 5 10.96 0.84 -15.44
N ALA A 6 9.72 0.94 -15.06
CA ALA A 6 8.79 -0.19 -15.21
C ALA A 6 8.54 -0.45 -16.71
N SER A 7 8.12 0.56 -17.47
CA SER A 7 8.07 0.51 -18.93
C SER A 7 9.30 1.15 -19.57
N ASN A 8 9.57 0.82 -20.82
CA ASN A 8 10.61 1.47 -21.62
C ASN A 8 10.26 2.92 -22.01
N SER A 9 11.24 3.64 -22.46
CA SER A 9 11.11 5.02 -22.95
C SER A 9 12.21 5.35 -23.96
N SER A 10 12.16 6.53 -24.55
CA SER A 10 13.24 7.02 -25.43
C SER A 10 14.57 7.22 -24.68
N VAL A 11 14.53 7.50 -23.38
CA VAL A 11 15.72 7.67 -22.53
C VAL A 11 16.20 6.33 -21.98
N TYR A 12 15.26 5.47 -21.56
CA TYR A 12 15.56 4.13 -21.04
C TYR A 12 14.89 3.08 -21.94
N PRO A 13 15.61 2.54 -22.92
CA PRO A 13 15.01 1.66 -23.94
C PRO A 13 14.61 0.27 -23.42
N VAL A 14 15.01 -0.08 -22.20
CA VAL A 14 14.66 -1.33 -21.54
C VAL A 14 14.09 -1.04 -20.14
N GLY A 15 12.86 -1.42 -19.91
CA GLY A 15 12.18 -1.39 -18.60
C GLY A 15 12.01 -2.80 -18.02
N ALA A 16 11.48 -2.88 -16.81
CA ALA A 16 11.21 -4.16 -16.15
C ALA A 16 10.26 -5.05 -16.97
N TRP A 17 9.25 -4.44 -17.59
CA TRP A 17 8.27 -5.17 -18.41
C TRP A 17 8.88 -5.81 -19.65
N ASP A 18 9.87 -5.16 -20.28
CA ASP A 18 10.59 -5.75 -21.43
C ASP A 18 11.41 -6.98 -21.04
N LEU A 19 11.74 -7.11 -19.74
CA LEU A 19 12.42 -8.25 -19.16
C LEU A 19 11.45 -9.31 -18.62
N GLY A 20 10.15 -9.11 -18.75
CA GLY A 20 9.10 -10.02 -18.27
C GLY A 20 8.68 -9.81 -16.81
N PHE A 21 9.17 -8.77 -16.13
CA PHE A 21 8.80 -8.46 -14.75
C PHE A 21 7.57 -7.54 -14.72
N THR A 22 6.39 -8.12 -14.77
CA THR A 22 5.10 -7.42 -14.80
C THR A 22 4.28 -7.59 -13.51
N GLY A 23 4.80 -8.35 -12.54
CA GLY A 23 4.09 -8.70 -11.32
C GLY A 23 3.29 -10.00 -11.39
N LYS A 24 3.34 -10.72 -12.52
CA LYS A 24 2.61 -11.99 -12.68
C LYS A 24 2.99 -12.99 -11.60
N GLY A 25 1.98 -13.51 -10.88
CA GLY A 25 2.13 -14.45 -9.78
C GLY A 25 2.60 -13.79 -8.49
N VAL A 26 2.48 -12.48 -8.36
CA VAL A 26 2.77 -11.71 -7.13
C VAL A 26 1.48 -11.16 -6.57
N ASN A 27 1.25 -11.36 -5.27
CA ASN A 27 0.11 -10.85 -4.53
C ASN A 27 0.55 -9.69 -3.63
N ILE A 28 -0.06 -8.52 -3.84
CA ILE A 28 0.25 -7.30 -3.10
C ILE A 28 -0.89 -7.02 -2.12
N ALA A 29 -0.61 -7.11 -0.83
CA ALA A 29 -1.53 -6.61 0.19
C ALA A 29 -1.41 -5.08 0.28
N VAL A 30 -2.48 -4.38 -0.09
CA VAL A 30 -2.62 -2.94 0.10
C VAL A 30 -3.26 -2.72 1.47
N VAL A 31 -2.46 -2.34 2.44
CA VAL A 31 -2.90 -2.10 3.83
C VAL A 31 -3.21 -0.62 3.94
N ASP A 32 -4.48 -0.24 3.73
CA ASP A 32 -4.88 1.14 3.51
C ASP A 32 -6.38 1.39 3.86
N THR A 33 -7.05 2.28 3.15
CA THR A 33 -8.46 2.64 3.36
C THR A 33 -9.47 1.74 2.65
N GLY A 34 -9.02 0.69 2.02
CA GLY A 34 -9.80 -0.20 1.16
C GLY A 34 -9.41 -0.05 -0.31
N ILE A 35 -9.98 -0.90 -1.16
CA ILE A 35 -9.82 -0.87 -2.61
C ILE A 35 -11.20 -0.91 -3.24
N ASP A 36 -11.53 0.08 -4.11
CA ASP A 36 -12.65 0.00 -5.04
C ASP A 36 -12.29 -0.99 -6.16
N ASN A 37 -12.72 -2.24 -6.01
CA ASN A 37 -12.43 -3.34 -6.95
C ASN A 37 -13.27 -3.25 -8.23
N GLU A 38 -14.36 -2.48 -8.26
CA GLU A 38 -15.13 -2.13 -9.46
C GLU A 38 -14.44 -1.04 -10.30
N HIS A 39 -13.41 -0.37 -9.75
CA HIS A 39 -12.65 0.60 -10.53
C HIS A 39 -12.08 -0.05 -11.80
N PRO A 40 -12.38 0.46 -13.00
CA PRO A 40 -12.02 -0.20 -14.29
C PRO A 40 -10.54 -0.55 -14.43
N GLY A 41 -9.66 0.25 -13.81
CA GLY A 41 -8.23 -0.01 -13.78
C GLY A 41 -7.80 -1.14 -12.85
N LEU A 42 -8.71 -1.62 -12.00
CA LEU A 42 -8.45 -2.67 -11.00
C LEU A 42 -9.33 -3.91 -11.19
N GLU A 43 -10.24 -3.87 -12.18
CA GLU A 43 -11.15 -4.98 -12.47
C GLU A 43 -10.39 -6.30 -12.64
N GLY A 44 -10.83 -7.32 -11.91
CA GLY A 44 -10.28 -8.68 -11.96
C GLY A 44 -8.94 -8.87 -11.24
N LYS A 45 -8.48 -7.90 -10.45
CA LYS A 45 -7.22 -7.99 -9.69
C LYS A 45 -7.40 -8.36 -8.22
N TYR A 46 -8.57 -8.10 -7.67
CA TYR A 46 -8.90 -8.46 -6.30
C TYR A 46 -9.04 -9.96 -6.14
N ILE A 47 -8.32 -10.55 -5.18
CA ILE A 47 -8.34 -12.00 -4.90
C ILE A 47 -8.79 -12.34 -3.49
N ALA A 48 -8.57 -11.45 -2.55
CA ALA A 48 -8.94 -11.61 -1.15
C ALA A 48 -8.94 -10.27 -0.43
N GLY A 49 -9.59 -10.20 0.72
CA GLY A 49 -9.56 -9.01 1.55
C GLY A 49 -9.92 -9.28 3.00
N TYR A 50 -9.64 -8.28 3.83
CA TYR A 50 -9.93 -8.26 5.25
C TYR A 50 -10.26 -6.83 5.70
N ASP A 51 -11.39 -6.67 6.36
CA ASP A 51 -11.74 -5.40 6.99
C ASP A 51 -11.41 -5.42 8.48
N ALA A 52 -10.26 -4.87 8.82
CA ALA A 52 -9.82 -4.75 10.20
C ALA A 52 -10.58 -3.65 10.98
N VAL A 53 -11.23 -2.72 10.28
CA VAL A 53 -12.03 -1.66 10.93
C VAL A 53 -13.30 -2.22 11.56
N CYS A 54 -13.92 -3.18 10.87
CA CYS A 54 -15.20 -3.75 11.27
C CYS A 54 -15.11 -5.17 11.85
N SER A 55 -13.91 -5.71 12.04
CA SER A 55 -13.71 -7.14 12.34
C SER A 55 -14.50 -7.66 13.53
N ASP A 56 -14.72 -6.82 14.54
CA ASP A 56 -15.46 -7.18 15.77
C ASP A 56 -16.91 -6.65 15.82
N ASP A 57 -17.36 -5.90 14.80
CA ASP A 57 -18.67 -5.28 14.78
C ASP A 57 -19.57 -5.88 13.69
N ALA A 58 -20.48 -6.77 14.09
CA ALA A 58 -21.41 -7.43 13.17
C ALA A 58 -22.35 -6.46 12.41
N LEU A 59 -22.66 -5.28 12.96
CA LEU A 59 -23.47 -4.28 12.28
C LEU A 59 -22.64 -3.52 11.25
N CYS A 60 -21.38 -3.22 11.56
CA CYS A 60 -20.44 -2.63 10.66
C CYS A 60 -20.17 -3.58 9.48
N MET A 61 -19.85 -4.85 9.75
CA MET A 61 -19.69 -5.88 8.73
C MET A 61 -20.91 -6.03 7.82
N ALA A 62 -22.11 -6.04 8.40
CA ALA A 62 -23.34 -6.15 7.61
C ALA A 62 -23.59 -4.94 6.69
N SER A 63 -23.07 -3.77 7.04
CA SER A 63 -23.20 -2.56 6.20
C SER A 63 -22.26 -2.53 4.99
N LEU A 64 -21.29 -3.42 4.96
CA LEU A 64 -20.26 -3.53 3.91
C LEU A 64 -20.46 -4.76 3.02
N GLN A 65 -21.53 -5.53 3.24
CA GLN A 65 -21.88 -6.64 2.37
C GLN A 65 -22.55 -6.14 1.10
N GLU A 66 -22.10 -6.67 -0.01
CA GLU A 66 -22.78 -6.54 -1.28
C GLU A 66 -24.18 -7.20 -1.26
N ASP A 67 -25.04 -6.84 -2.22
CA ASP A 67 -26.41 -7.38 -2.34
C ASP A 67 -26.44 -8.92 -2.45
N ASP A 68 -25.35 -9.54 -2.93
CA ASP A 68 -25.19 -10.99 -3.02
C ASP A 68 -24.66 -11.64 -1.73
N GLY A 69 -24.37 -10.82 -0.70
CA GLY A 69 -23.86 -11.25 0.60
C GLY A 69 -22.35 -11.48 0.64
N SER A 70 -21.63 -11.21 -0.45
CA SER A 70 -20.16 -11.20 -0.44
C SER A 70 -19.64 -10.00 0.35
N PHE A 71 -18.49 -10.16 0.98
CA PHE A 71 -17.79 -9.06 1.62
C PHE A 71 -16.89 -8.39 0.59
N ASP A 72 -17.16 -7.13 0.34
CA ASP A 72 -16.36 -6.28 -0.50
C ASP A 72 -15.99 -4.99 0.23
N PRO A 73 -14.74 -4.86 0.70
CA PRO A 73 -14.30 -3.70 1.45
C PRO A 73 -14.10 -2.49 0.53
N ASP A 74 -15.20 -1.83 0.22
CA ASP A 74 -15.23 -0.63 -0.60
C ASP A 74 -14.39 0.50 0.00
N ASP A 75 -13.74 1.30 -0.84
CA ASP A 75 -12.88 2.41 -0.43
C ASP A 75 -13.62 3.75 -0.42
N GLN A 76 -14.13 4.13 0.73
CA GLN A 76 -14.84 5.41 0.91
C GLN A 76 -13.90 6.63 0.92
N ASN A 77 -12.60 6.45 1.05
CA ASN A 77 -11.59 7.52 1.09
C ASN A 77 -10.91 7.78 -0.26
N GLN A 78 -10.82 6.76 -1.11
CA GLN A 78 -10.12 6.75 -2.40
C GLN A 78 -8.58 6.67 -2.30
N HIS A 79 -7.98 6.72 -1.09
CA HIS A 79 -6.52 6.67 -0.93
C HIS A 79 -5.98 5.28 -1.24
N GLY A 80 -6.54 4.23 -0.66
CA GLY A 80 -6.11 2.85 -0.91
C GLY A 80 -6.30 2.44 -2.37
N THR A 81 -7.42 2.83 -3.00
CA THR A 81 -7.67 2.63 -4.43
C THR A 81 -6.60 3.31 -5.30
N ALA A 82 -6.20 4.55 -4.96
CA ALA A 82 -5.13 5.24 -5.67
C ALA A 82 -3.78 4.53 -5.49
N CYS A 83 -3.45 4.05 -4.29
CA CYS A 83 -2.25 3.27 -4.01
C CYS A 83 -2.23 1.95 -4.78
N ALA A 84 -3.35 1.22 -4.77
CA ALA A 84 -3.54 -0.01 -5.55
C ALA A 84 -3.37 0.25 -7.05
N GLY A 85 -3.93 1.35 -7.56
CA GLY A 85 -3.82 1.76 -8.95
C GLY A 85 -2.38 2.04 -9.37
N MET A 86 -1.60 2.74 -8.54
CA MET A 86 -0.17 2.98 -8.79
C MET A 86 0.64 1.69 -8.78
N ALA A 87 0.27 0.73 -7.94
CA ALA A 87 0.92 -0.57 -7.89
C ALA A 87 0.55 -1.45 -9.09
N ALA A 88 -0.73 -1.67 -9.37
CA ALA A 88 -1.18 -2.77 -10.21
C ALA A 88 -2.23 -2.45 -11.28
N SER A 89 -2.61 -1.16 -11.49
CA SER A 89 -3.62 -0.83 -12.52
C SER A 89 -3.29 -1.43 -13.89
N ASN A 90 -4.31 -1.97 -14.56
CA ASN A 90 -4.23 -2.44 -15.95
C ASN A 90 -4.27 -1.30 -16.98
N GLY A 91 -4.48 -0.05 -16.53
CA GLY A 91 -4.55 1.13 -17.40
C GLY A 91 -5.86 1.31 -18.14
N ILE A 92 -6.91 0.59 -17.80
CA ILE A 92 -8.23 0.73 -18.46
C ILE A 92 -9.00 1.91 -17.82
N LEU A 93 -9.57 2.74 -18.68
CA LEU A 93 -10.42 3.88 -18.28
C LEU A 93 -11.90 3.44 -18.18
N PRO A 94 -12.76 4.25 -17.52
CA PRO A 94 -14.20 3.95 -17.42
C PRO A 94 -14.94 3.76 -18.76
N ASN A 95 -14.40 4.30 -19.85
CA ASN A 95 -14.94 4.10 -21.20
C ASN A 95 -14.41 2.84 -21.90
N GLY A 96 -13.60 2.03 -21.23
CA GLY A 96 -12.97 0.82 -21.75
C GLY A 96 -11.73 1.05 -22.62
N GLU A 97 -11.27 2.29 -22.77
CA GLU A 97 -10.06 2.60 -23.54
C GLU A 97 -8.79 2.41 -22.69
N SER A 98 -7.72 1.97 -23.35
CA SER A 98 -6.40 1.89 -22.70
C SER A 98 -5.82 3.29 -22.51
N SER A 99 -5.12 3.48 -21.40
CA SER A 99 -4.44 4.72 -21.04
C SER A 99 -3.00 4.50 -20.63
N ASN A 100 -2.30 5.59 -20.31
CA ASN A 100 -0.95 5.54 -19.73
C ASN A 100 -0.96 5.38 -18.18
N PHE A 101 -2.14 5.22 -17.59
CA PHE A 101 -2.30 5.05 -16.12
C PHE A 101 -2.15 3.58 -15.69
N THR A 102 -1.20 2.90 -16.29
CA THR A 102 -0.83 1.52 -15.93
C THR A 102 0.04 1.53 -14.68
N GLY A 103 -0.25 0.66 -13.72
CA GLY A 103 0.54 0.47 -12.50
C GLY A 103 1.95 -0.04 -12.78
N SER A 104 2.78 -0.11 -11.75
CA SER A 104 4.17 -0.58 -11.88
C SER A 104 4.25 -2.09 -12.15
N ALA A 105 3.31 -2.85 -11.61
CA ALA A 105 3.18 -4.31 -11.70
C ALA A 105 1.77 -4.70 -12.23
N PRO A 106 1.46 -4.45 -13.53
CA PRO A 106 0.11 -4.55 -14.05
C PRO A 106 -0.47 -5.97 -14.07
N ASP A 107 0.35 -7.00 -13.90
CA ASP A 107 -0.09 -8.39 -13.82
C ASP A 107 -0.09 -8.94 -12.38
N ALA A 108 0.15 -8.10 -11.36
CA ALA A 108 0.01 -8.49 -9.97
C ALA A 108 -1.47 -8.59 -9.56
N ASP A 109 -1.74 -9.48 -8.62
CA ASP A 109 -3.04 -9.58 -7.94
C ASP A 109 -3.02 -8.74 -6.64
N LEU A 110 -4.21 -8.37 -6.16
CA LEU A 110 -4.38 -7.49 -5.01
C LEU A 110 -5.12 -8.19 -3.88
N VAL A 111 -4.61 -8.01 -2.68
CA VAL A 111 -5.28 -8.36 -1.44
C VAL A 111 -5.60 -7.05 -0.73
N ASP A 112 -6.88 -6.81 -0.46
CA ASP A 112 -7.34 -5.61 0.21
C ASP A 112 -7.33 -5.79 1.72
N VAL A 113 -6.59 -4.96 2.44
CA VAL A 113 -6.58 -4.95 3.91
C VAL A 113 -6.95 -3.57 4.39
N ARG A 114 -8.23 -3.39 4.65
CA ARG A 114 -8.78 -2.11 5.08
C ARG A 114 -8.53 -1.87 6.56
N ILE A 115 -7.77 -0.82 6.85
CA ILE A 115 -7.41 -0.42 8.22
C ILE A 115 -7.90 0.98 8.59
N GLY A 116 -8.51 1.70 7.66
CA GLY A 116 -9.04 3.05 7.86
C GLY A 116 -10.28 3.31 7.04
N THR A 117 -11.00 4.37 7.36
CA THR A 117 -12.21 4.84 6.68
C THR A 117 -12.06 6.29 6.22
N ALA A 118 -13.08 6.83 5.55
CA ALA A 118 -13.15 8.26 5.20
C ALA A 118 -12.99 9.19 6.41
N PHE A 119 -13.27 8.71 7.61
CA PHE A 119 -13.22 9.50 8.84
C PHE A 119 -11.98 9.24 9.69
N GLY A 120 -11.25 8.16 9.45
CA GLY A 120 -10.18 7.68 10.33
C GLY A 120 -8.79 7.55 9.72
N ALA A 121 -8.61 7.84 8.44
CA ALA A 121 -7.28 7.79 7.80
C ALA A 121 -6.67 9.17 7.54
N GLY A 122 -7.37 10.25 7.86
CA GLY A 122 -6.90 11.61 7.70
C GLY A 122 -6.18 12.13 8.96
N PRO A 123 -5.26 13.10 8.82
CA PRO A 123 -4.49 13.64 9.93
C PRO A 123 -5.29 14.47 10.93
N PHE A 124 -6.61 14.57 10.80
CA PHE A 124 -7.39 15.60 11.49
C PHE A 124 -8.61 15.13 12.24
N GLU A 125 -8.94 13.84 12.24
CA GLU A 125 -10.28 13.50 12.67
C GLU A 125 -10.33 12.55 13.86
N ASN A 126 -10.55 13.16 15.01
CA ASN A 126 -10.95 12.58 16.29
C ASN A 126 -9.95 11.68 17.00
N TYR A 127 -9.50 12.15 18.15
CA TYR A 127 -8.71 11.39 19.14
C TYR A 127 -9.32 10.03 19.53
N ILE A 128 -10.61 9.84 19.35
CA ILE A 128 -11.30 8.57 19.58
C ILE A 128 -11.01 7.59 18.44
N VAL A 129 -10.90 8.08 17.22
CA VAL A 129 -10.63 7.29 16.01
C VAL A 129 -9.15 6.91 15.92
N GLU A 130 -8.24 7.67 16.53
CA GLU A 130 -6.81 7.40 16.49
C GLU A 130 -6.47 6.06 17.17
N GLN A 131 -7.06 5.75 18.32
CA GLN A 131 -6.83 4.48 19.00
C GLN A 131 -7.42 3.31 18.20
N GLU A 132 -8.63 3.44 17.69
CA GLU A 132 -9.28 2.43 16.85
C GLU A 132 -8.46 2.19 15.57
N PHE A 133 -7.89 3.25 14.97
CA PHE A 133 -7.01 3.13 13.81
C PHE A 133 -5.74 2.33 14.12
N TYR A 134 -5.11 2.54 15.28
CA TYR A 134 -3.94 1.74 15.68
C TYR A 134 -4.28 0.27 15.89
N GLU A 135 -5.42 -0.02 16.48
CA GLU A 135 -5.91 -1.38 16.67
C GLU A 135 -6.19 -2.04 15.34
N SER A 136 -6.93 -1.39 14.45
CA SER A 136 -7.21 -1.88 13.09
C SER A 136 -5.95 -2.10 12.26
N ALA A 137 -4.99 -1.19 12.35
CA ALA A 137 -3.73 -1.32 11.63
C ALA A 137 -2.91 -2.53 12.11
N MET A 138 -2.83 -2.74 13.43
CA MET A 138 -2.16 -3.91 14.00
C MET A 138 -2.87 -5.20 13.64
N ASP A 139 -4.20 -5.21 13.68
CA ASP A 139 -5.02 -6.36 13.32
C ASP A 139 -4.84 -6.71 11.83
N GLY A 140 -4.92 -5.72 10.94
CA GLY A 140 -4.67 -5.90 9.51
C GLY A 140 -3.28 -6.45 9.20
N LEU A 141 -2.24 -5.92 9.84
CA LEU A 141 -0.87 -6.40 9.64
C LEU A 141 -0.68 -7.83 10.16
N ASN A 142 -1.24 -8.17 11.32
CA ASN A 142 -1.22 -9.54 11.84
C ASN A 142 -1.98 -10.50 10.90
N TRP A 143 -3.13 -10.08 10.39
CA TRP A 143 -3.89 -10.87 9.43
C TRP A 143 -3.07 -11.16 8.16
N VAL A 144 -2.30 -10.20 7.64
CA VAL A 144 -1.40 -10.43 6.50
C VAL A 144 -0.35 -11.49 6.82
N ILE A 145 0.28 -11.41 8.00
CA ILE A 145 1.30 -12.38 8.43
C ILE A 145 0.70 -13.79 8.55
N ASP A 146 -0.49 -13.89 9.13
CA ASP A 146 -1.19 -15.16 9.32
C ASP A 146 -1.63 -15.80 7.99
N ASN A 147 -1.90 -14.96 6.98
CA ASN A 147 -2.40 -15.40 5.67
C ASN A 147 -1.35 -15.41 4.56
N LYS A 148 -0.08 -15.15 4.87
CA LYS A 148 1.01 -15.09 3.88
C LYS A 148 1.19 -16.37 3.04
N ASP A 149 0.74 -17.52 3.53
CA ASP A 149 0.81 -18.80 2.85
C ASP A 149 -0.59 -19.36 2.50
N THR A 150 -1.63 -18.54 2.50
CA THR A 150 -3.00 -18.98 2.25
C THR A 150 -3.23 -19.24 0.75
N ALA A 151 -3.85 -20.37 0.43
CA ALA A 151 -4.32 -20.67 -0.91
C ALA A 151 -5.71 -20.04 -1.11
N TRP A 152 -5.77 -18.97 -1.88
CA TRP A 152 -7.01 -18.23 -2.10
C TRP A 152 -7.99 -18.99 -2.99
N ALA A 153 -9.28 -18.99 -2.64
CA ALA A 153 -10.30 -19.69 -3.39
C ALA A 153 -10.53 -19.02 -4.77
N GLY A 154 -10.62 -19.85 -5.81
CA GLY A 154 -10.91 -19.35 -7.17
C GLY A 154 -9.70 -18.77 -7.91
N VAL A 155 -8.56 -18.68 -7.28
CA VAL A 155 -7.32 -18.15 -7.87
C VAL A 155 -6.43 -19.29 -8.36
N SER A 156 -5.61 -19.05 -9.36
CA SER A 156 -4.66 -20.06 -9.86
C SER A 156 -3.61 -20.39 -8.78
N ASN A 157 -3.02 -21.58 -8.87
CA ASN A 157 -1.91 -21.95 -7.97
C ASN A 157 -0.64 -21.08 -8.14
N GLU A 158 -0.65 -20.16 -9.10
CA GLU A 158 0.43 -19.19 -9.30
C GLU A 158 0.26 -17.98 -8.38
N SER A 159 -0.97 -17.69 -7.90
CA SER A 159 -1.29 -16.64 -6.92
C SER A 159 -1.54 -17.27 -5.55
N PHE A 160 -0.48 -17.53 -4.83
CA PHE A 160 -0.51 -18.18 -3.52
C PHE A 160 0.05 -17.26 -2.44
N GLY A 161 -0.71 -17.06 -1.37
CA GLY A 161 -0.26 -16.27 -0.22
C GLY A 161 -0.25 -14.77 -0.45
N ILE A 162 0.61 -14.09 0.28
CA ILE A 162 0.88 -12.65 0.18
C ILE A 162 2.39 -12.45 0.10
N ASP A 163 2.85 -11.83 -0.97
CA ASP A 163 4.29 -11.62 -1.23
C ASP A 163 4.77 -10.26 -0.75
N ILE A 164 3.91 -9.24 -0.87
CA ILE A 164 4.28 -7.85 -0.62
C ILE A 164 3.22 -7.16 0.24
N ILE A 165 3.66 -6.38 1.22
CA ILE A 165 2.86 -5.35 1.88
C ILE A 165 3.18 -4.00 1.25
N SER A 166 2.15 -3.30 0.77
CA SER A 166 2.21 -1.89 0.39
C SER A 166 1.54 -1.06 1.47
N LEU A 167 2.32 -0.21 2.15
CA LEU A 167 1.90 0.58 3.30
C LEU A 167 2.14 2.06 3.01
N SER A 168 1.11 2.76 2.53
CA SER A 168 1.20 4.17 2.12
C SER A 168 0.71 5.15 3.18
N TRP A 169 0.80 4.77 4.44
CA TRP A 169 0.48 5.60 5.59
C TRP A 169 1.57 5.47 6.68
N GLY A 170 1.51 6.30 7.67
CA GLY A 170 2.44 6.27 8.78
C GLY A 170 1.92 7.09 9.95
N ILE A 171 2.39 6.75 11.13
CA ILE A 171 2.10 7.51 12.33
C ILE A 171 3.04 8.72 12.34
N THR A 172 2.46 9.91 12.39
CA THR A 172 3.26 11.11 12.66
C THR A 172 3.92 10.90 14.00
N SER A 173 5.25 10.89 13.98
CA SER A 173 6.02 10.65 15.18
C SER A 173 5.57 11.59 16.30
N HIS A 174 5.51 11.05 17.50
CA HIS A 174 5.28 11.78 18.72
C HIS A 174 6.06 13.09 18.75
N GLU A 175 5.61 14.04 19.55
CA GLU A 175 6.10 15.41 19.76
C GLU A 175 7.64 15.58 19.85
N THR A 176 8.40 14.50 19.83
CA THR A 176 9.86 14.47 19.96
C THR A 176 10.62 13.98 18.74
N GLY A 177 9.95 13.84 17.55
CA GLY A 177 10.59 13.38 16.30
C GLY A 177 10.89 11.87 16.30
N GLY A 178 11.19 11.33 15.15
CA GLY A 178 11.49 9.98 14.72
C GLY A 178 11.57 8.80 15.70
N SER A 179 11.40 7.63 15.15
CA SER A 179 11.55 6.35 15.86
C SER A 179 12.96 5.78 15.66
N ASP A 180 13.40 4.96 16.60
CA ASP A 180 14.59 4.12 16.49
C ASP A 180 14.25 2.70 15.94
N GLY A 181 13.00 2.47 15.54
CA GLY A 181 12.51 1.16 15.07
C GLY A 181 12.12 0.20 16.19
N SER A 182 12.11 0.65 17.46
CA SER A 182 11.68 -0.15 18.60
C SER A 182 10.18 -0.02 18.89
N ASP A 183 9.48 0.84 18.17
CA ASP A 183 8.04 0.96 18.28
C ASP A 183 7.32 -0.30 17.75
N MET A 184 6.09 -0.49 18.21
CA MET A 184 5.30 -1.70 17.96
C MET A 184 5.08 -1.96 16.47
N PHE A 185 4.82 -0.92 15.68
CA PHE A 185 4.58 -1.07 14.25
C PHE A 185 5.86 -1.42 13.48
N SER A 186 6.99 -0.78 13.81
CA SER A 186 8.28 -1.15 13.24
C SER A 186 8.59 -2.63 13.50
N GLN A 187 8.27 -3.13 14.70
CA GLN A 187 8.53 -4.52 15.05
C GLN A 187 7.62 -5.49 14.27
N VAL A 188 6.33 -5.22 14.11
CA VAL A 188 5.44 -6.09 13.34
C VAL A 188 5.80 -6.10 11.84
N LEU A 189 6.28 -4.99 11.30
CA LEU A 189 6.79 -4.96 9.92
C LEU A 189 8.09 -5.76 9.77
N ASP A 190 8.96 -5.73 10.77
CA ASP A 190 10.14 -6.59 10.82
C ASP A 190 9.74 -8.08 10.91
N GLU A 191 8.72 -8.42 11.69
CA GLU A 191 8.17 -9.78 11.78
C GLU A 191 7.59 -10.24 10.44
N ALA A 192 6.84 -9.40 9.74
CA ALA A 192 6.34 -9.70 8.39
C ALA A 192 7.49 -10.01 7.42
N THR A 193 8.56 -9.20 7.46
CA THR A 193 9.74 -9.41 6.62
C THR A 193 10.47 -10.71 6.99
N LEU A 194 10.62 -11.02 8.28
CA LEU A 194 11.21 -12.28 8.74
C LEU A 194 10.34 -13.49 8.36
N ALA A 195 9.03 -13.31 8.27
CA ALA A 195 8.09 -14.33 7.81
C ALA A 195 8.15 -14.57 6.29
N GLY A 196 8.86 -13.71 5.54
CA GLY A 196 9.08 -13.85 4.10
C GLY A 196 8.27 -12.87 3.22
N VAL A 197 7.53 -11.93 3.82
CA VAL A 197 6.78 -10.91 3.09
C VAL A 197 7.63 -9.67 2.87
N VAL A 198 7.72 -9.17 1.66
CA VAL A 198 8.43 -7.91 1.37
C VAL A 198 7.59 -6.72 1.83
N VAL A 199 8.14 -5.87 2.68
CA VAL A 199 7.43 -4.70 3.19
C VAL A 199 7.93 -3.41 2.52
N SER A 200 7.04 -2.71 1.84
CA SER A 200 7.25 -1.37 1.29
C SER A 200 6.44 -0.35 2.09
N VAL A 201 7.10 0.60 2.71
CA VAL A 201 6.47 1.59 3.59
C VAL A 201 6.86 3.01 3.23
N ALA A 202 5.91 3.94 3.29
CA ALA A 202 6.18 5.35 3.06
C ALA A 202 7.06 5.95 4.16
N ALA A 203 8.03 6.79 3.77
CA ALA A 203 8.85 7.54 4.72
C ALA A 203 8.06 8.61 5.49
N GLY A 204 6.93 9.04 4.92
CA GLY A 204 6.08 10.11 5.46
C GLY A 204 6.19 11.43 4.70
N ASN A 205 5.34 12.38 5.08
CA ASN A 205 5.15 13.67 4.40
C ASN A 205 5.47 14.88 5.30
N SER A 206 6.33 14.71 6.31
CA SER A 206 6.65 15.76 7.29
C SER A 206 7.76 16.71 6.85
N GLY A 207 8.28 16.53 5.64
CA GLY A 207 9.29 17.39 5.03
C GLY A 207 10.70 17.17 5.57
N SER A 208 11.60 18.09 5.18
CA SER A 208 13.03 17.99 5.46
C SER A 208 13.42 18.32 6.90
N ASP A 209 12.51 18.95 7.63
CA ASP A 209 12.79 19.48 8.98
C ASP A 209 12.35 18.52 10.09
N ASN A 210 11.79 17.35 9.74
CA ASN A 210 11.49 16.35 10.75
C ASN A 210 12.78 15.66 11.22
N ASP A 211 12.83 15.35 12.51
CA ASP A 211 14.00 14.73 13.17
C ASP A 211 14.16 13.24 12.82
N GLY A 212 13.82 12.83 11.64
CA GLY A 212 13.93 11.45 11.17
C GLY A 212 12.62 10.89 10.62
N LEU A 213 12.63 9.59 10.39
CA LEU A 213 11.48 8.84 9.88
C LEU A 213 10.42 8.69 10.97
N SER A 214 9.15 8.80 10.60
CA SER A 214 8.04 8.49 11.49
C SER A 214 7.92 6.97 11.67
N GLY A 215 7.52 6.53 12.86
CA GLY A 215 7.20 5.17 13.28
C GLY A 215 7.53 4.06 12.26
N MET A 216 6.57 3.61 11.49
CA MET A 216 6.72 2.49 10.53
C MET A 216 7.87 2.64 9.54
N GLY A 217 8.18 3.86 9.11
CA GLY A 217 9.32 4.14 8.24
C GLY A 217 10.67 3.86 8.90
N SER A 218 10.69 3.55 10.19
CA SER A 218 11.88 3.22 10.97
C SER A 218 12.09 1.71 11.17
N SER A 219 11.21 0.85 10.63
CA SER A 219 11.43 -0.61 10.60
C SER A 219 12.82 -0.93 10.05
N SER A 220 13.47 -1.93 10.64
CA SER A 220 14.85 -2.29 10.31
C SER A 220 14.97 -3.12 9.03
N LEU A 221 13.89 -3.82 8.65
CA LEU A 221 13.89 -4.78 7.54
C LEU A 221 13.01 -4.35 6.37
N SER A 222 12.19 -3.32 6.54
CA SER A 222 11.32 -2.80 5.48
C SER A 222 12.07 -1.92 4.47
N ILE A 223 11.49 -1.77 3.30
CA ILE A 223 11.93 -0.81 2.27
C ILE A 223 11.19 0.50 2.52
N THR A 224 11.87 1.46 3.12
CA THR A 224 11.30 2.79 3.38
C THR A 224 11.47 3.69 2.17
N VAL A 225 10.37 4.19 1.61
CA VAL A 225 10.32 4.91 0.35
C VAL A 225 10.04 6.39 0.56
N GLY A 226 11.00 7.24 0.20
CA GLY A 226 10.82 8.69 0.13
C GLY A 226 10.17 9.14 -1.18
N ALA A 227 9.61 10.34 -1.20
CA ALA A 227 9.00 10.90 -2.38
C ALA A 227 10.03 11.60 -3.28
N LEU A 228 9.99 11.27 -4.57
CA LEU A 228 10.80 11.87 -5.61
C LEU A 228 10.06 13.06 -6.26
N ASP A 229 10.78 14.10 -6.60
CA ASP A 229 10.36 15.15 -7.52
C ASP A 229 11.05 14.89 -8.86
N ASP A 230 10.35 14.24 -9.78
CA ASP A 230 10.84 13.86 -11.12
C ASP A 230 10.76 15.01 -12.13
N LYS A 231 10.45 16.23 -11.69
CA LYS A 231 10.27 17.42 -12.54
C LYS A 231 9.32 17.22 -13.73
N ASN A 232 8.50 16.18 -13.69
CA ASN A 232 7.68 15.69 -14.80
C ASN A 232 8.52 15.35 -16.06
N THR A 233 9.73 14.87 -15.86
CA THR A 233 10.59 14.38 -16.92
C THR A 233 10.83 12.87 -16.80
N ILE A 234 11.35 12.24 -17.86
CA ILE A 234 11.75 10.83 -17.84
C ILE A 234 13.23 10.71 -17.46
N ASP A 235 14.00 11.75 -17.70
CA ASP A 235 15.41 11.81 -17.37
C ASP A 235 15.58 12.00 -15.86
N ARG A 236 16.40 11.17 -15.25
CA ARG A 236 16.67 11.20 -13.82
C ARG A 236 17.81 12.12 -13.40
N GLU A 237 18.49 12.76 -14.36
CA GLU A 237 19.62 13.64 -14.05
C GLU A 237 19.15 14.93 -13.35
N ASP A 238 17.90 15.32 -13.52
CA ASP A 238 17.28 16.50 -12.89
C ASP A 238 16.38 16.17 -11.70
N ASP A 239 16.25 14.88 -11.35
CA ASP A 239 15.45 14.43 -10.23
C ASP A 239 15.93 15.01 -8.89
N GLY A 240 15.00 15.25 -7.99
CA GLY A 240 15.27 15.70 -6.64
C GLY A 240 14.38 15.00 -5.61
N ILE A 241 14.64 15.25 -4.35
CA ILE A 241 13.76 14.80 -3.29
C ILE A 241 12.63 15.81 -3.16
N ALA A 242 11.38 15.34 -3.17
CA ALA A 242 10.21 16.19 -2.96
C ALA A 242 10.31 16.94 -1.61
N SER A 243 9.93 18.21 -1.60
CA SER A 243 10.09 19.06 -0.41
C SER A 243 9.32 18.58 0.81
N TYR A 244 8.21 17.89 0.60
CA TYR A 244 7.38 17.31 1.65
C TYR A 244 7.85 15.93 2.12
N SER A 245 8.74 15.25 1.38
CA SER A 245 9.20 13.92 1.77
C SER A 245 9.91 13.94 3.11
N SER A 246 9.50 13.07 4.03
CA SER A 246 10.27 12.80 5.23
C SER A 246 11.63 12.23 4.89
N ARG A 247 12.60 12.46 5.76
CA ARG A 247 14.00 12.06 5.56
C ARG A 247 14.56 11.43 6.82
N GLY A 248 15.49 10.50 6.64
CA GLY A 248 16.29 9.98 7.72
C GLY A 248 17.25 11.05 8.32
N PRO A 249 18.06 10.64 9.27
CA PRO A 249 18.26 9.25 9.71
C PRO A 249 17.17 8.74 10.66
N ARG A 250 17.19 7.43 10.90
CA ARG A 250 16.53 6.82 12.06
C ARG A 250 17.27 7.24 13.33
N ARG A 251 16.67 7.13 14.51
CA ARG A 251 17.22 7.68 15.76
C ARG A 251 18.18 6.78 16.54
N ASP A 252 18.57 5.66 16.02
CA ASP A 252 19.58 4.77 16.63
C ASP A 252 21.03 5.11 16.27
#